data_8b1c0a3237d998903b990678a373c057
#
_entry.id   8b1c0a3237d998903b990678a373c057
#
_cell.length_a   1.000
_cell.length_b   1.000
_cell.length_c   1.000
_cell.angle_alpha   90.00
_cell.angle_beta   90.00
_cell.angle_gamma   90.00
#
_symmetry.space_group_name_H-M   'P 1'
#
loop_
_entity.id
_entity.type
_entity.pdbx_description
1 polymer ?
#
loop_
_entity_poly.entity_id
_entity_poly.type
_entity_poly.pdbx_seq_one_letter_code
_entity_poly.pdbx_strand_id
1 'polypeptide(L)'
;LFGCFHSPWDDRVEQVVKACRLSTKSIYGELWANGMDIKDLPKMLDAGITNTVKLLLTNDRKKMKKKYLMQNYRFFLAVMKSSFDSNDHQTAMMLYMALTHMSVEGLDFKRPKKAQGKLDTVGKTYGSVESCYNKHVTEMLRENVNDYLPSLIACSMYVNKHDAYAKAFKNMGH
;
A
#
# COMPACT_ATOMS: atom_id res chain seq x y z
N LEU A 1 -35.04 8.20 1.54
CA LEU A 1 -33.92 8.20 0.57
C LEU A 1 -32.80 9.10 1.06
N PHE A 2 -32.01 8.57 2.01
CA PHE A 2 -30.78 9.26 2.43
C PHE A 2 -29.68 8.82 1.46
N GLY A 3 -29.45 9.57 0.38
CA GLY A 3 -28.30 9.39 -0.47
C GLY A 3 -27.03 9.57 0.37
N CYS A 4 -26.09 8.66 0.27
CA CYS A 4 -24.77 8.80 0.87
C CYS A 4 -24.16 10.09 0.33
N PHE A 5 -24.07 11.12 1.15
CA PHE A 5 -23.31 12.33 0.82
C PHE A 5 -21.82 11.98 0.82
N HIS A 6 -21.25 11.74 -0.36
CA HIS A 6 -19.80 11.69 -0.51
C HIS A 6 -19.22 13.07 -0.23
N SER A 7 -18.35 13.16 0.75
CA SER A 7 -17.61 14.40 1.00
C SER A 7 -16.53 14.57 -0.08
N PRO A 8 -16.12 15.82 -0.40
CA PRO A 8 -14.97 16.06 -1.30
C PRO A 8 -13.68 15.36 -0.84
N TRP A 9 -13.57 15.05 0.43
CA TRP A 9 -12.51 14.23 1.01
C TRP A 9 -12.56 12.79 0.51
N ASP A 10 -13.74 12.15 0.54
CA ASP A 10 -13.93 10.78 0.11
C ASP A 10 -13.64 10.62 -1.39
N ASP A 11 -14.07 11.59 -2.21
CA ASP A 11 -13.78 11.60 -3.64
C ASP A 11 -12.28 11.69 -3.93
N ARG A 12 -11.54 12.51 -3.18
CA ARG A 12 -10.08 12.61 -3.33
C ARG A 12 -9.37 11.31 -2.93
N VAL A 13 -9.78 10.69 -1.84
CA VAL A 13 -9.25 9.39 -1.41
C VAL A 13 -9.49 8.35 -2.51
N GLU A 14 -10.69 8.27 -3.03
CA GLU A 14 -11.04 7.33 -4.10
C GLU A 14 -10.24 7.56 -5.38
N GLN A 15 -10.06 8.81 -5.80
CA GLN A 15 -9.24 9.17 -6.97
C GLN A 15 -7.77 8.75 -6.79
N VAL A 16 -7.20 8.97 -5.61
CA VAL A 16 -5.82 8.58 -5.30
C VAL A 16 -5.70 7.06 -5.25
N VAL A 17 -6.65 6.35 -4.66
CA VAL A 17 -6.68 4.88 -4.64
C VAL A 17 -6.71 4.32 -6.06
N LYS A 18 -7.55 4.85 -6.93
CA LYS A 18 -7.61 4.46 -8.35
C LYS A 18 -6.30 4.73 -9.09
N ALA A 19 -5.70 5.90 -8.88
CA ALA A 19 -4.42 6.26 -9.49
C ALA A 19 -3.28 5.34 -9.03
N CYS A 20 -3.22 5.04 -7.74
CA CYS A 20 -2.25 4.09 -7.18
C CYS A 20 -2.43 2.69 -7.76
N ARG A 21 -3.66 2.23 -7.90
CA ARG A 21 -3.97 0.93 -8.50
C ARG A 21 -3.50 0.85 -9.95
N LEU A 22 -3.75 1.88 -10.75
CA LEU A 22 -3.24 1.97 -12.13
C LEU A 22 -1.72 1.94 -12.17
N SER A 23 -1.07 2.65 -11.25
CA SER A 23 0.40 2.65 -11.12
C SER A 23 0.91 1.24 -10.77
N THR A 24 0.29 0.54 -9.85
CA THR A 24 0.64 -0.84 -9.50
C THR A 24 0.51 -1.76 -10.73
N LYS A 25 -0.60 -1.67 -11.45
CA LYS A 25 -0.81 -2.44 -12.70
C LYS A 25 0.24 -2.13 -13.76
N SER A 26 0.63 -0.86 -13.89
CA SER A 26 1.70 -0.44 -14.81
C SER A 26 3.05 -1.06 -14.44
N ILE A 27 3.39 -1.10 -13.16
CA ILE A 27 4.62 -1.75 -12.67
C ILE A 27 4.62 -3.24 -13.00
N TYR A 28 3.49 -3.93 -12.83
CA TYR A 28 3.37 -5.34 -13.25
C TYR A 28 3.56 -5.51 -14.74
N GLY A 29 2.96 -4.64 -15.56
CA GLY A 29 3.14 -4.66 -17.01
C GLY A 29 4.60 -4.47 -17.42
N GLU A 30 5.31 -3.53 -16.83
CA GLU A 30 6.74 -3.30 -17.05
C GLU A 30 7.59 -4.51 -16.68
N LEU A 31 7.30 -5.12 -15.53
CA LEU A 31 8.00 -6.31 -15.05
C LEU A 31 7.92 -7.47 -16.06
N TRP A 32 6.75 -7.69 -16.66
CA TRP A 32 6.51 -8.79 -17.59
C TRP A 32 6.91 -8.47 -19.03
N ALA A 33 6.58 -7.26 -19.52
CA ALA A 33 6.77 -6.90 -20.91
C ALA A 33 8.21 -6.46 -21.23
N ASN A 34 8.85 -5.71 -20.33
CA ASN A 34 10.15 -5.06 -20.57
C ASN A 34 11.30 -5.68 -19.77
N GLY A 35 11.05 -6.78 -19.05
CA GLY A 35 12.10 -7.50 -18.33
C GLY A 35 12.70 -6.68 -17.17
N MET A 36 11.90 -5.87 -16.49
CA MET A 36 12.34 -5.19 -15.28
C MET A 36 12.98 -6.19 -14.32
N ASP A 37 14.17 -5.89 -13.81
CA ASP A 37 14.85 -6.77 -12.88
C ASP A 37 14.13 -6.77 -11.53
N ILE A 38 13.73 -7.93 -11.06
CA ILE A 38 13.12 -8.14 -9.72
C ILE A 38 13.97 -7.52 -8.61
N LYS A 39 15.29 -7.47 -8.78
CA LYS A 39 16.23 -6.84 -7.84
C LYS A 39 16.04 -5.33 -7.69
N ASP A 40 15.38 -4.68 -8.64
CA ASP A 40 15.11 -3.24 -8.57
C ASP A 40 13.85 -2.92 -7.76
N LEU A 41 12.98 -3.90 -7.50
CA LEU A 41 11.74 -3.71 -6.74
C LEU A 41 11.97 -3.20 -5.29
N PRO A 42 12.95 -3.69 -4.51
CA PRO A 42 13.24 -3.14 -3.20
C PRO A 42 13.57 -1.65 -3.23
N LYS A 43 14.38 -1.21 -4.21
CA LYS A 43 14.73 0.21 -4.38
C LYS A 43 13.52 1.07 -4.72
N MET A 44 12.62 0.56 -5.56
CA MET A 44 11.38 1.25 -5.91
C MET A 44 10.46 1.40 -4.69
N LEU A 45 10.35 0.38 -3.85
CA LEU A 45 9.59 0.45 -2.61
C LEU A 45 10.19 1.46 -1.64
N ASP A 46 11.49 1.41 -1.40
CA ASP A 46 12.19 2.34 -0.52
C ASP A 46 12.02 3.79 -0.99
N ALA A 47 12.10 4.03 -2.30
CA ALA A 47 11.83 5.33 -2.89
C ALA A 47 10.39 5.77 -2.66
N GLY A 48 9.42 4.89 -2.84
CA GLY A 48 7.99 5.15 -2.59
C GLY A 48 7.71 5.46 -1.12
N ILE A 49 8.28 4.70 -0.20
CA ILE A 49 8.18 4.93 1.25
C ILE A 49 8.79 6.28 1.62
N THR A 50 10.00 6.54 1.16
CA THR A 50 10.73 7.79 1.43
C THR A 50 9.96 9.01 0.91
N ASN A 51 9.44 8.94 -0.31
CA ASN A 51 8.64 10.01 -0.89
C ASN A 51 7.33 10.23 -0.13
N THR A 52 6.66 9.17 0.29
CA THR A 52 5.44 9.26 1.10
C THR A 52 5.72 9.89 2.45
N VAL A 53 6.80 9.49 3.12
CA VAL A 53 7.22 10.11 4.39
C VAL A 53 7.51 11.60 4.20
N LYS A 54 8.20 11.97 3.13
CA LYS A 54 8.43 13.39 2.80
C LYS A 54 7.15 14.16 2.60
N LEU A 55 6.19 13.61 1.85
CA LEU A 55 4.87 14.23 1.64
C LEU A 55 4.07 14.38 2.93
N LEU A 56 4.21 13.41 3.85
CA LEU A 56 3.60 13.50 5.18
C LEU A 56 4.18 14.64 6.01
N LEU A 57 5.51 14.82 5.98
CA LEU A 57 6.25 15.67 6.92
C LEU A 57 6.51 17.09 6.43
N THR A 58 6.47 17.30 5.11
CA THR A 58 6.92 18.57 4.52
C THR A 58 5.90 19.12 3.52
N ASN A 59 5.82 20.45 3.47
CA ASN A 59 5.17 21.17 2.40
C ASN A 59 6.18 22.16 1.83
N ASP A 60 6.40 22.16 0.52
CA ASP A 60 7.36 23.02 -0.17
C ASP A 60 8.75 23.06 0.51
N ARG A 61 9.24 21.88 0.89
CA ARG A 61 10.52 21.69 1.60
C ARG A 61 10.59 22.30 3.01
N LYS A 62 9.47 22.77 3.55
CA LYS A 62 9.37 23.29 4.92
C LYS A 62 8.70 22.26 5.83
N LYS A 63 9.14 22.24 7.10
CA LYS A 63 8.51 21.38 8.11
C LYS A 63 7.04 21.76 8.27
N MET A 64 6.17 20.76 8.18
CA MET A 64 4.73 20.95 8.24
C MET A 64 4.24 21.25 9.66
N LYS A 65 3.26 22.14 9.80
CA LYS A 65 2.59 22.40 11.09
C LYS A 65 1.78 21.18 11.55
N LYS A 66 1.71 20.96 12.86
CA LYS A 66 0.99 19.79 13.46
C LYS A 66 -0.43 19.59 12.94
N LYS A 67 -1.19 20.66 12.70
CA LYS A 67 -2.53 20.60 12.13
C LYS A 67 -2.56 19.92 10.76
N TYR A 68 -1.62 20.28 9.89
CA TYR A 68 -1.53 19.71 8.53
C TYR A 68 -0.94 18.30 8.56
N LEU A 69 0.00 18.02 9.48
CA LEU A 69 0.50 16.66 9.71
C LEU A 69 -0.64 15.70 10.02
N MET A 70 -1.54 16.09 10.93
CA MET A 70 -2.70 15.26 11.27
C MET A 70 -3.63 15.05 10.07
N GLN A 71 -3.88 16.10 9.27
CA GLN A 71 -4.73 15.98 8.07
C GLN A 71 -4.10 15.06 7.02
N ASN A 72 -2.80 15.21 6.76
CA ASN A 72 -2.09 14.36 5.82
C ASN A 72 -2.03 12.91 6.32
N TYR A 73 -1.74 12.71 7.60
CA TYR A 73 -1.73 11.39 8.19
C TYR A 73 -3.09 10.67 8.03
N ARG A 74 -4.19 11.38 8.31
CA ARG A 74 -5.55 10.86 8.09
C ARG A 74 -5.81 10.49 6.64
N PHE A 75 -5.35 11.34 5.71
CA PHE A 75 -5.51 11.10 4.27
C PHE A 75 -4.78 9.84 3.83
N PHE A 76 -3.49 9.71 4.15
CA PHE A 76 -2.71 8.52 3.79
C PHE A 76 -3.22 7.26 4.48
N LEU A 77 -3.68 7.38 5.72
CA LEU A 77 -4.31 6.26 6.43
C LEU A 77 -5.59 5.78 5.71
N ALA A 78 -6.42 6.70 5.22
CA ALA A 78 -7.61 6.37 4.46
C ALA A 78 -7.26 5.73 3.10
N VAL A 79 -6.26 6.25 2.39
CA VAL A 79 -5.77 5.66 1.14
C VAL A 79 -5.22 4.26 1.37
N MET A 80 -4.42 4.07 2.43
CA MET A 80 -3.89 2.75 2.80
C MET A 80 -5.01 1.74 3.02
N LYS A 81 -5.97 2.08 3.86
CA LYS A 81 -7.07 1.16 4.21
C LYS A 81 -7.96 0.85 3.01
N SER A 82 -8.29 1.85 2.20
CA SER A 82 -9.07 1.66 0.98
C SER A 82 -8.33 0.84 -0.07
N SER A 83 -7.02 1.02 -0.22
CA SER A 83 -6.18 0.20 -1.10
C SER A 83 -6.15 -1.26 -0.61
N PHE A 84 -6.01 -1.47 0.69
CA PHE A 84 -6.07 -2.79 1.30
C PHE A 84 -7.40 -3.49 1.04
N ASP A 85 -8.52 -2.80 1.27
CA ASP A 85 -9.86 -3.34 1.09
C ASP A 85 -10.20 -3.62 -0.39
N SER A 86 -9.57 -2.91 -1.32
CA SER A 86 -9.70 -3.13 -2.77
C SER A 86 -8.64 -4.07 -3.36
N ASN A 87 -7.88 -4.76 -2.51
CA ASN A 87 -6.87 -5.75 -2.89
C ASN A 87 -5.66 -5.18 -3.69
N ASP A 88 -5.34 -3.90 -3.54
CA ASP A 88 -4.07 -3.34 -3.98
C ASP A 88 -3.05 -3.40 -2.83
N HIS A 89 -2.44 -4.56 -2.65
CA HIS A 89 -1.51 -4.80 -1.55
C HIS A 89 -0.13 -4.19 -1.77
N GLN A 90 0.22 -3.80 -2.98
CA GLN A 90 1.45 -3.05 -3.23
C GLN A 90 1.35 -1.65 -2.63
N THR A 91 0.27 -0.92 -2.94
CA THR A 91 0.02 0.41 -2.40
C THR A 91 -0.21 0.36 -0.88
N ALA A 92 -1.04 -0.56 -0.42
CA ALA A 92 -1.36 -0.69 1.00
C ALA A 92 -0.12 -1.00 1.85
N MET A 93 0.75 -1.91 1.41
CA MET A 93 1.99 -2.24 2.11
C MET A 93 2.96 -1.05 2.13
N MET A 94 3.13 -0.37 1.01
CA MET A 94 4.00 0.81 0.94
C MET A 94 3.54 1.92 1.90
N LEU A 95 2.23 2.20 1.92
CA LEU A 95 1.68 3.21 2.82
C LEU A 95 1.72 2.78 4.29
N TYR A 96 1.49 1.50 4.57
CA TYR A 96 1.67 0.95 5.91
C TYR A 96 3.09 1.15 6.43
N MET A 97 4.09 0.82 5.62
CA MET A 97 5.50 1.01 5.96
C MET A 97 5.86 2.49 6.15
N ALA A 98 5.30 3.38 5.33
CA ALA A 98 5.51 4.82 5.48
C ALA A 98 4.87 5.38 6.77
N LEU A 99 3.64 4.97 7.09
CA LEU A 99 2.92 5.43 8.28
C LEU A 99 3.50 4.88 9.59
N THR A 100 4.13 3.72 9.56
CA THR A 100 4.83 3.10 10.69
C THR A 100 6.34 3.39 10.70
N HIS A 101 6.82 4.22 9.78
CA HIS A 101 8.23 4.60 9.74
C HIS A 101 8.62 5.39 10.99
N MET A 102 9.82 5.14 11.52
CA MET A 102 10.30 5.77 12.77
C MET A 102 10.21 7.30 12.75
N SER A 103 10.44 7.92 11.59
CA SER A 103 10.33 9.39 11.43
C SER A 103 8.89 9.91 11.59
N VAL A 104 7.88 9.08 11.38
CA VAL A 104 6.48 9.41 11.56
C VAL A 104 6.02 9.04 12.97
N GLU A 105 6.39 7.87 13.46
CA GLU A 105 6.03 7.42 14.81
C GLU A 105 6.58 8.30 15.92
N GLY A 106 7.80 8.82 15.73
CA GLY A 106 8.45 9.73 16.68
C GLY A 106 7.87 11.16 16.70
N LEU A 107 6.91 11.49 15.86
CA LEU A 107 6.33 12.82 15.81
C LEU A 107 5.30 13.06 16.92
N ASP A 108 5.43 14.21 17.58
CA ASP A 108 4.47 14.68 18.57
C ASP A 108 3.29 15.38 17.88
N PHE A 109 2.27 14.61 17.49
CA PHE A 109 0.96 15.11 17.06
C PHE A 109 -0.15 14.14 17.44
N LYS A 110 -1.36 14.66 17.60
CA LYS A 110 -2.51 13.85 17.96
C LYS A 110 -2.97 12.99 16.77
N ARG A 111 -2.84 11.68 16.89
CA ARG A 111 -3.31 10.75 15.88
C ARG A 111 -4.83 10.59 15.91
N PRO A 112 -5.48 10.28 14.79
CA PRO A 112 -6.90 9.95 14.76
C PRO A 112 -7.22 8.78 15.69
N LYS A 113 -8.35 8.85 16.40
CA LYS A 113 -8.74 7.83 17.40
C LYS A 113 -8.76 6.39 16.88
N LYS A 114 -9.09 6.20 15.61
CA LYS A 114 -9.16 4.87 14.97
C LYS A 114 -7.91 4.49 14.17
N ALA A 115 -6.86 5.32 14.22
CA ALA A 115 -5.66 5.10 13.42
C ALA A 115 -4.98 3.78 13.77
N GLN A 116 -4.77 3.52 15.05
CA GLN A 116 -4.11 2.31 15.52
C GLN A 116 -4.86 1.05 15.09
N GLY A 117 -6.18 1.03 15.22
CA GLY A 117 -6.99 -0.12 14.79
C GLY A 117 -6.89 -0.41 13.29
N LYS A 118 -6.79 0.63 12.44
CA LYS A 118 -6.57 0.47 11.00
C LYS A 118 -5.18 -0.07 10.70
N LEU A 119 -4.16 0.46 11.36
CA LEU A 119 -2.78 -0.03 11.23
C LEU A 119 -2.65 -1.48 11.72
N ASP A 120 -3.27 -1.82 12.83
CA ASP A 120 -3.24 -3.18 13.38
C ASP A 120 -3.92 -4.18 12.43
N THR A 121 -5.05 -3.80 11.83
CA THR A 121 -5.76 -4.63 10.85
C THR A 121 -4.88 -4.95 9.64
N VAL A 122 -4.25 -3.94 9.07
CA VAL A 122 -3.33 -4.10 7.92
C VAL A 122 -2.05 -4.80 8.36
N GLY A 123 -1.51 -4.45 9.51
CA GLY A 123 -0.30 -5.02 10.08
C GLY A 123 -0.39 -6.51 10.38
N LYS A 124 -1.56 -7.03 10.75
CA LYS A 124 -1.78 -8.47 10.90
C LYS A 124 -1.51 -9.25 9.62
N THR A 125 -1.82 -8.66 8.48
CA THR A 125 -1.56 -9.28 7.17
C THR A 125 -0.09 -9.14 6.77
N TYR A 126 0.54 -8.01 7.06
CA TYR A 126 1.90 -7.70 6.60
C TYR A 126 2.99 -7.92 7.66
N GLY A 127 2.62 -8.19 8.91
CA GLY A 127 3.55 -8.29 10.03
C GLY A 127 4.59 -9.41 9.93
N SER A 128 4.29 -10.44 9.16
CA SER A 128 5.24 -11.46 8.74
C SER A 128 4.96 -11.84 7.30
N VAL A 129 5.89 -11.52 6.42
CA VAL A 129 5.76 -11.87 4.99
C VAL A 129 5.67 -13.40 4.84
N GLU A 130 6.41 -14.16 5.63
CA GLU A 130 6.44 -15.62 5.52
C GLU A 130 5.16 -16.29 6.01
N SER A 131 4.61 -15.87 7.12
CA SER A 131 3.47 -16.55 7.74
C SER A 131 2.13 -15.93 7.43
N CYS A 132 2.02 -14.62 7.54
CA CYS A 132 0.74 -13.94 7.40
C CYS A 132 0.42 -13.58 5.95
N TYR A 133 1.37 -12.96 5.26
CA TYR A 133 1.12 -12.50 3.90
C TYR A 133 1.10 -13.63 2.87
N ASN A 134 1.99 -14.62 3.03
CA ASN A 134 1.99 -15.81 2.16
C ASN A 134 0.66 -16.58 2.27
N LYS A 135 0.17 -16.77 3.50
CA LYS A 135 -1.14 -17.38 3.73
C LYS A 135 -2.26 -16.61 3.05
N HIS A 136 -2.26 -15.28 3.21
CA HIS A 136 -3.25 -14.40 2.60
C HIS A 136 -3.25 -14.49 1.06
N VAL A 137 -2.07 -14.43 0.43
CA VAL A 137 -1.96 -14.58 -1.04
C VAL A 137 -2.46 -15.96 -1.48
N THR A 138 -2.09 -17.01 -0.78
CA THR A 138 -2.51 -18.37 -1.11
C THR A 138 -4.02 -18.53 -1.02
N GLU A 139 -4.64 -17.98 0.01
CA GLU A 139 -6.11 -17.98 0.17
C GLU A 139 -6.80 -17.22 -0.97
N MET A 140 -6.30 -16.01 -1.32
CA MET A 140 -6.86 -15.21 -2.41
C MET A 140 -6.76 -15.89 -3.77
N LEU A 141 -5.64 -16.55 -4.05
CA LEU A 141 -5.46 -17.31 -5.29
C LEU A 141 -6.37 -18.56 -5.33
N ARG A 142 -6.57 -19.22 -4.20
CA ARG A 142 -7.49 -20.38 -4.10
C ARG A 142 -8.92 -19.97 -4.33
N GLU A 143 -9.33 -18.82 -3.84
CA GLU A 143 -10.68 -18.28 -4.01
C GLU A 143 -10.90 -17.63 -5.38
N ASN A 144 -9.89 -17.59 -6.26
CA ASN A 144 -9.92 -16.90 -7.55
C ASN A 144 -10.42 -15.46 -7.45
N VAL A 145 -9.92 -14.74 -6.47
CA VAL A 145 -10.26 -13.32 -6.28
C VAL A 145 -9.77 -12.52 -7.47
N ASN A 146 -10.72 -11.96 -8.22
CA ASN A 146 -10.41 -11.07 -9.34
C ASN A 146 -9.81 -9.75 -8.81
N ASP A 147 -8.98 -9.11 -9.62
CA ASP A 147 -8.37 -7.81 -9.30
C ASP A 147 -7.47 -7.80 -8.05
N TYR A 148 -7.00 -8.96 -7.61
CA TYR A 148 -6.02 -9.04 -6.55
C TYR A 148 -4.64 -8.64 -7.05
N LEU A 149 -4.04 -7.61 -6.45
CA LEU A 149 -2.69 -7.14 -6.73
C LEU A 149 -1.79 -7.37 -5.51
N PRO A 150 -0.99 -8.46 -5.47
CA PRO A 150 -0.10 -8.72 -4.35
C PRO A 150 1.01 -7.67 -4.27
N SER A 151 1.67 -7.60 -3.11
CA SER A 151 2.88 -6.81 -2.98
C SER A 151 4.01 -7.42 -3.82
N LEU A 152 4.57 -6.64 -4.72
CA LEU A 152 5.69 -7.03 -5.58
C LEU A 152 6.91 -7.45 -4.77
N ILE A 153 7.17 -6.78 -3.65
CA ILE A 153 8.30 -7.11 -2.78
C ILE A 153 8.12 -8.46 -2.12
N ALA A 154 6.95 -8.73 -1.54
CA ALA A 154 6.67 -10.02 -0.99
C ALA A 154 6.81 -11.11 -2.06
N CYS A 155 6.27 -10.85 -3.26
CA CYS A 155 6.41 -11.74 -4.39
C CYS A 155 7.87 -11.94 -4.81
N SER A 156 8.68 -10.89 -4.88
CA SER A 156 10.09 -10.98 -5.28
C SER A 156 10.93 -11.82 -4.32
N MET A 157 10.61 -11.77 -3.03
CA MET A 157 11.30 -12.56 -2.01
C MET A 157 11.02 -14.06 -2.12
N TYR A 158 9.85 -14.43 -2.63
CA TYR A 158 9.36 -15.81 -2.59
C TYR A 158 9.11 -16.47 -3.94
N VAL A 159 9.26 -15.73 -5.04
CA VAL A 159 8.98 -16.22 -6.40
C VAL A 159 9.66 -17.54 -6.74
N ASN A 160 10.86 -17.75 -6.23
CA ASN A 160 11.64 -18.96 -6.45
C ASN A 160 11.38 -20.07 -5.41
N LYS A 161 10.61 -19.77 -4.36
CA LYS A 161 10.36 -20.69 -3.25
C LYS A 161 8.93 -21.22 -3.20
N HIS A 162 7.97 -20.48 -3.80
CA HIS A 162 6.54 -20.76 -3.66
C HIS A 162 5.81 -20.67 -5.00
N ASP A 163 5.28 -21.78 -5.48
CA ASP A 163 4.51 -21.86 -6.73
C ASP A 163 3.31 -20.91 -6.77
N ALA A 164 2.70 -20.62 -5.62
CA ALA A 164 1.58 -19.67 -5.53
C ALA A 164 1.97 -18.27 -5.97
N TYR A 165 3.15 -17.79 -5.56
CA TYR A 165 3.67 -16.49 -5.99
C TYR A 165 4.05 -16.47 -7.46
N ALA A 166 4.65 -17.55 -7.96
CA ALA A 166 4.97 -17.68 -9.38
C ALA A 166 3.70 -17.65 -10.24
N LYS A 167 2.62 -18.30 -9.81
CA LYS A 167 1.31 -18.20 -10.45
C LYS A 167 0.73 -16.79 -10.40
N ALA A 168 0.82 -16.12 -9.25
CA ALA A 168 0.34 -14.75 -9.11
C ALA A 168 1.03 -13.82 -10.11
N PHE A 169 2.35 -13.90 -10.21
CA PHE A 169 3.11 -13.12 -11.19
C PHE A 169 2.67 -13.39 -12.63
N LYS A 170 2.51 -14.66 -13.00
CA LYS A 170 2.05 -15.03 -14.36
C LYS A 170 0.67 -14.49 -14.68
N ASN A 171 -0.27 -14.61 -13.75
CA ASN A 171 -1.66 -14.18 -13.97
C ASN A 171 -1.83 -12.67 -14.05
N MET A 172 -0.87 -11.88 -13.59
CA MET A 172 -0.94 -10.42 -13.62
C MET A 172 -0.28 -9.79 -14.84
N GLY A 173 0.54 -10.56 -15.57
CA GLY A 173 1.20 -10.12 -16.78
C GLY A 173 0.37 -10.29 -18.05
N HIS A 174 -0.84 -10.78 -17.95
CA HIS A 174 -1.72 -11.09 -19.09
C HIS A 174 -2.95 -10.22 -19.13
#